data_3133c481b19ef3a765659c7af4e4e27d
#
_entry.id   3133c481b19ef3a765659c7af4e4e27d
#
_cell.length_a   1.000
_cell.length_b   1.000
_cell.length_c   1.000
_cell.angle_alpha   90.00
_cell.angle_beta   90.00
_cell.angle_gamma   90.00
#
_symmetry.space_group_name_H-M   'P 1'
#
loop_
_entity.id
_entity.type
_entity.pdbx_description
1 polymer ?
#
loop_
_entity_poly.entity_id
_entity_poly.type
_entity_poly.pdbx_seq_one_letter_code
_entity_poly.pdbx_strand_id
1 'polypeptide(L)'
;MLLRTAFILYVLITVYAFGFHDNTFAVFDLREQLQWLQINLWELLHQLEYVEPHQRLVVYEEIAHIRTEIDRIVSELVAHDQTQHP
;
A
#
# COMPACT_ATOMS: atom_id res chain seq x y z
N MET A 1 -11.01 9.97 -8.37
CA MET A 1 -11.45 8.93 -7.46
C MET A 1 -11.96 7.70 -8.15
N LEU A 2 -12.76 7.85 -9.20
CA LEU A 2 -13.21 6.70 -9.99
C LEU A 2 -12.04 5.95 -10.62
N LEU A 3 -11.00 6.66 -11.04
CA LEU A 3 -9.82 6.05 -11.64
C LEU A 3 -9.05 5.17 -10.65
N ARG A 4 -8.99 5.58 -9.39
CA ARG A 4 -8.34 4.77 -8.36
C ARG A 4 -9.07 3.48 -8.09
N THR A 5 -10.38 3.58 -7.94
CA THR A 5 -11.22 2.41 -7.69
C THR A 5 -11.14 1.43 -8.86
N ALA A 6 -11.19 1.95 -10.10
CA ALA A 6 -11.08 1.13 -11.28
C ALA A 6 -9.71 0.44 -11.36
N PHE A 7 -8.65 1.15 -11.01
CA PHE A 7 -7.31 0.58 -11.04
C PHE A 7 -7.14 -0.51 -9.97
N ILE A 8 -7.64 -0.27 -8.78
CA ILE A 8 -7.59 -1.26 -7.71
C ILE A 8 -8.35 -2.51 -8.12
N LEU A 9 -9.55 -2.36 -8.71
CA LEU A 9 -10.31 -3.48 -9.23
C LEU A 9 -9.55 -4.22 -10.33
N TYR A 10 -8.91 -3.48 -11.21
CA TYR A 10 -8.12 -4.08 -12.29
C TYR A 10 -6.96 -4.91 -11.73
N VAL A 11 -6.26 -4.37 -10.75
CA VAL A 11 -5.16 -5.09 -10.10
C VAL A 11 -5.68 -6.34 -9.41
N LEU A 12 -6.80 -6.24 -8.70
CA LEU A 12 -7.41 -7.39 -8.04
C LEU A 12 -7.83 -8.47 -9.04
N ILE A 13 -8.43 -8.07 -10.14
CA ILE A 13 -8.84 -9.01 -11.20
C ILE A 13 -7.60 -9.68 -11.81
N THR A 14 -6.56 -8.91 -12.07
CA THR A 14 -5.31 -9.45 -12.61
C THR A 14 -4.69 -10.45 -11.64
N VAL A 15 -4.66 -10.12 -10.38
CA VAL A 15 -4.18 -11.01 -9.33
C VAL A 15 -5.00 -12.29 -9.30
N TYR A 16 -6.32 -12.16 -9.41
CA TYR A 16 -7.20 -13.31 -9.39
C TYR A 16 -7.06 -14.19 -10.62
N ALA A 17 -6.79 -13.56 -11.77
CA ALA A 17 -6.72 -14.29 -13.04
C ALA A 17 -5.42 -15.09 -13.21
N PHE A 18 -4.33 -14.61 -12.63
CA PHE A 18 -3.05 -15.27 -12.82
C PHE A 18 -2.71 -16.31 -11.76
N GLY A 19 -3.62 -16.56 -10.87
CA GLY A 19 -3.56 -17.74 -10.06
C GLY A 19 -2.64 -17.66 -8.91
N PHE A 20 -1.90 -17.68 -8.46
CA PHE A 20 -1.40 -17.50 -7.24
C PHE A 20 -0.86 -18.57 -6.48
N HIS A 21 -0.23 -19.45 -7.03
CA HIS A 21 0.33 -20.57 -6.33
C HIS A 21 1.81 -20.42 -6.02
N ASP A 22 2.35 -19.21 -6.26
CA ASP A 22 3.78 -19.02 -6.23
C ASP A 22 4.14 -17.99 -5.18
N ASN A 23 5.15 -18.26 -4.34
CA ASN A 23 5.64 -17.32 -3.34
C ASN A 23 6.18 -16.03 -3.99
N THR A 24 6.72 -16.16 -5.19
CA THR A 24 7.19 -15.01 -5.97
C THR A 24 6.05 -14.03 -6.23
N PHE A 25 4.88 -14.58 -6.50
CA PHE A 25 3.70 -13.76 -6.74
C PHE A 25 3.28 -13.01 -5.49
N ALA A 26 3.34 -13.66 -4.33
CA ALA A 26 3.00 -13.02 -3.05
C ALA A 26 3.93 -11.82 -2.77
N VAL A 27 5.22 -11.98 -3.04
CA VAL A 27 6.18 -10.89 -2.88
C VAL A 27 5.89 -9.75 -3.84
N PHE A 28 5.55 -10.08 -5.09
CA PHE A 28 5.19 -9.07 -6.07
C PHE A 28 3.94 -8.29 -5.65
N ASP A 29 2.94 -8.98 -5.14
CA ASP A 29 1.73 -8.35 -4.66
C ASP A 29 2.01 -7.41 -3.48
N LEU A 30 2.85 -7.85 -2.53
CA LEU A 30 3.23 -7.01 -1.39
C LEU A 30 3.96 -5.74 -1.85
N ARG A 31 4.84 -5.86 -2.83
CA ARG A 31 5.54 -4.71 -3.39
C ARG A 31 4.59 -3.73 -4.05
N GLU A 32 3.60 -4.24 -4.77
CA GLU A 32 2.58 -3.39 -5.38
C GLU A 32 1.76 -2.66 -4.33
N GLN A 33 1.35 -3.36 -3.28
CA GLN A 33 0.64 -2.75 -2.18
C GLN A 33 1.47 -1.66 -1.51
N LEU A 34 2.76 -1.93 -1.30
CA LEU A 34 3.66 -0.96 -0.71
C LEU A 34 3.74 0.30 -1.56
N GLN A 35 3.87 0.13 -2.87
CA GLN A 35 3.94 1.26 -3.79
C GLN A 35 2.68 2.11 -3.72
N TRP A 36 1.52 1.48 -3.67
CA TRP A 36 0.24 2.18 -3.55
C TRP A 36 0.14 2.96 -2.25
N LEU A 37 0.57 2.34 -1.16
CA LEU A 37 0.56 3.00 0.14
C LEU A 37 1.50 4.19 0.16
N GLN A 38 2.65 4.08 -0.48
CA GLN A 38 3.59 5.19 -0.58
C GLN A 38 3.00 6.36 -1.37
N ILE A 39 2.30 6.07 -2.46
CA ILE A 39 1.64 7.11 -3.25
C ILE A 39 0.56 7.78 -2.42
N ASN A 40 -0.25 7.00 -1.71
CA ASN A 40 -1.30 7.55 -0.84
C ASN A 40 -0.71 8.40 0.27
N LEU A 41 0.37 7.96 0.87
CA LEU A 41 1.05 8.72 1.92
C LEU A 41 1.53 10.06 1.37
N TRP A 42 2.13 10.04 0.19
CA TRP A 42 2.63 11.26 -0.44
C TRP A 42 1.48 12.24 -0.70
N GLU A 43 0.35 11.74 -1.19
CA GLU A 43 -0.83 12.58 -1.41
C GLU A 43 -1.36 13.19 -0.12
N LEU A 44 -1.41 12.42 0.96
CA LEU A 44 -1.86 12.93 2.26
C LEU A 44 -0.93 14.00 2.79
N LEU A 45 0.38 13.79 2.65
CA LEU A 45 1.36 14.79 3.06
C LEU A 45 1.20 16.07 2.24
N HIS A 46 0.90 15.93 0.97
CA HIS A 46 0.65 17.08 0.11
C HIS A 46 -0.63 17.82 0.52
N GLN A 47 -1.68 17.08 0.89
CA GLN A 47 -2.93 17.66 1.36
C GLN A 47 -2.77 18.50 2.62
N LEU A 48 -1.80 18.16 3.48
CA LEU A 48 -1.57 18.92 4.70
C LEU A 48 -1.28 20.40 4.44
N GLU A 49 -0.77 20.71 3.25
CA GLU A 49 -0.48 22.11 2.88
C GLU A 49 -1.75 22.90 2.61
N TYR A 50 -2.84 22.22 2.27
CA TYR A 50 -4.07 22.88 1.82
C TYR A 50 -5.24 22.73 2.76
N VAL A 51 -5.18 21.78 3.71
CA VAL A 51 -6.30 21.58 4.63
C VAL A 51 -6.31 22.64 5.72
N GLU A 52 -7.49 22.94 6.21
CA GLU A 52 -7.66 23.87 7.32
C GLU A 52 -7.14 23.24 8.62
N PRO A 53 -6.69 24.09 9.58
CA PRO A 53 -6.08 23.57 10.81
C PRO A 53 -6.94 22.56 11.56
N HIS A 54 -8.25 22.72 11.57
CA HIS A 54 -9.13 21.79 12.29
C HIS A 54 -9.26 20.43 11.59
N GLN A 55 -8.90 20.34 10.30
CA GLN A 55 -8.94 19.10 9.56
C GLN A 55 -7.60 18.36 9.57
N ARG A 56 -6.55 19.00 10.07
CA ARG A 56 -5.23 18.39 10.06
C ARG A 56 -5.15 17.12 10.91
N LEU A 57 -5.90 17.08 11.99
CA LEU A 57 -5.90 15.91 12.87
C LEU A 57 -6.37 14.66 12.11
N VAL A 58 -7.42 14.81 11.31
CA VAL A 58 -7.96 13.70 10.53
C VAL A 58 -6.90 13.20 9.53
N VAL A 59 -6.20 14.12 8.87
CA VAL A 59 -5.15 13.76 7.93
C VAL A 59 -3.99 13.06 8.65
N TYR A 60 -3.60 13.55 9.81
CA TYR A 60 -2.55 12.90 10.60
C TYR A 60 -2.93 11.48 11.01
N GLU A 61 -4.20 11.26 11.36
CA GLU A 61 -4.67 9.91 11.69
C GLU A 61 -4.58 8.98 10.51
N GLU A 62 -4.95 9.45 9.32
CA GLU A 62 -4.84 8.65 8.10
C GLU A 62 -3.38 8.35 7.76
N ILE A 63 -2.50 9.34 7.93
CA ILE A 63 -1.06 9.14 7.71
C ILE A 63 -0.53 8.06 8.65
N ALA A 64 -0.90 8.12 9.91
CA ALA A 64 -0.46 7.13 10.89
C ALA A 64 -0.96 5.74 10.52
N HIS A 65 -2.18 5.62 10.05
CA HIS A 65 -2.75 4.35 9.61
C HIS A 65 -1.97 3.78 8.42
N ILE A 66 -1.69 4.62 7.43
CA ILE A 66 -0.94 4.18 6.23
C ILE A 66 0.48 3.78 6.62
N ARG A 67 1.13 4.52 7.51
CA ARG A 67 2.47 4.16 7.97
C ARG A 67 2.49 2.81 8.66
N THR A 68 1.46 2.53 9.45
CA THR A 68 1.33 1.22 10.10
C THR A 68 1.21 0.11 9.06
N GLU A 69 0.41 0.32 8.02
CA GLU A 69 0.26 -0.65 6.94
C GLU A 69 1.56 -0.84 6.16
N ILE A 70 2.29 0.24 5.91
CA ILE A 70 3.59 0.16 5.25
C ILE A 70 4.56 -0.68 6.09
N ASP A 71 4.61 -0.43 7.39
CA ASP A 71 5.49 -1.20 8.29
C ASP A 71 5.13 -2.68 8.28
N ARG A 72 3.83 -3.00 8.27
CA ARG A 72 3.38 -4.38 8.20
C ARG A 72 3.87 -5.05 6.92
N ILE A 73 3.70 -4.39 5.77
CA ILE A 73 4.09 -4.95 4.48
C ILE A 73 5.61 -5.10 4.40
N VAL A 74 6.36 -4.11 4.87
CA VAL A 74 7.82 -4.20 4.90
C VAL A 74 8.27 -5.38 5.75
N SER A 75 7.63 -5.59 6.89
CA SER A 75 7.95 -6.73 7.76
C SER A 75 7.67 -8.06 7.06
N GLU A 76 6.57 -8.15 6.33
CA GLU A 76 6.24 -9.36 5.57
C GLU A 76 7.25 -9.60 4.45
N LEU A 77 7.66 -8.54 3.75
CA LEU A 77 8.67 -8.65 2.70
C LEU A 77 10.02 -9.12 3.24
N VAL A 78 10.41 -8.58 4.39
CA VAL A 78 11.66 -9.00 5.04
C VAL A 78 11.58 -10.47 5.45
N ALA A 79 10.42 -10.90 5.97
CA ALA A 79 10.24 -12.29 6.35
C ALA A 79 10.35 -13.23 5.14
N HIS A 80 9.76 -12.84 4.01
CA HIS A 80 9.87 -13.63 2.77
C HIS A 80 11.31 -13.69 2.29
N ASP A 81 12.02 -12.58 2.35
CA ASP A 81 13.42 -12.55 1.94
C ASP A 81 14.27 -13.47 2.80
N GLN A 82 14.04 -13.47 4.11
CA GLN A 82 14.79 -14.32 5.04
C GLN A 82 14.50 -15.80 4.82
N THR A 83 13.30 -16.17 4.42
CA THR A 83 12.96 -17.55 4.14
C THR A 83 13.56 -18.05 2.83
N GLN A 84 13.84 -17.17 1.90
CA GLN A 84 14.42 -17.54 0.61
C GLN A 84 15.95 -17.65 0.66
N HIS A 85 16.55 -17.10 1.68
CA HIS A 85 18.00 -17.20 1.87
C HIS A 85 18.29 -18.19 2.98
N PRO A 86 18.82 -19.35 2.66
CA PRO A 86 19.21 -20.34 3.69
C PRO A 86 20.38 -19.88 4.54
#